data_b9bb99a2d25c4731a762cfc6bb86f86c
#
_entry.id   b9bb99a2d25c4731a762cfc6bb86f86c
#
_cell.length_a   1.000
_cell.length_b   1.000
_cell.length_c   1.000
_cell.angle_alpha   90.00
_cell.angle_beta   90.00
_cell.angle_gamma   90.00
#
_symmetry.space_group_name_H-M   'P 1'
#
loop_
_entity.id
_entity.type
_entity.pdbx_description
1 polymer ?
#
loop_
_entity_poly.entity_id
_entity_poly.type
_entity_poly.pdbx_seq_one_letter_code
_entity_poly.pdbx_strand_id
1 'polypeptide(L)'
;PVKNRLNPLVTEFPSVGQLMEVTVPFTQAFRIRQNQKWEELEGYRLFFSSTHWVFEPIQAPLTAPFYGETYYRIDNGLLNLSYYVKASHLRKIKPEELTPINPEVAPADKHIEISIDQQSVRAFEYGEMIRDFYVSTGIISERSNPNLLPTATPKGDHKIISKRPSVHMGDGSLIADVDKFALPGVPWVSYFSTSGYAIHGTYWHNNFGHVMSRGCINMRSEDAKWIYRWCSPYPQTEDELNAYRTKVLVY
;
A
#
# COMPACT_ATOMS: atom_id res chain seq x y z
N PRO A 1 -13.54 15.85 5.73
CA PRO A 1 -14.45 14.70 5.60
C PRO A 1 -14.33 14.11 4.21
N VAL A 2 -14.07 12.78 4.13
CA VAL A 2 -14.04 12.05 2.87
C VAL A 2 -15.45 12.07 2.29
N LYS A 3 -15.61 12.66 1.09
CA LYS A 3 -16.91 12.66 0.39
C LYS A 3 -17.12 11.28 -0.24
N ASN A 4 -18.32 10.73 -0.12
CA ASN A 4 -18.75 9.55 -0.88
C ASN A 4 -18.72 9.88 -2.38
N ARG A 5 -17.66 9.44 -3.06
CA ARG A 5 -17.53 9.59 -4.50
C ARG A 5 -17.76 8.23 -5.15
N LEU A 6 -18.92 8.07 -5.77
CA LEU A 6 -19.20 6.92 -6.60
C LEU A 6 -18.47 7.07 -7.95
N ASN A 7 -17.90 5.98 -8.43
CA ASN A 7 -17.09 5.97 -9.65
C ASN A 7 -17.83 5.25 -10.78
N PRO A 8 -17.54 5.61 -12.05
CA PRO A 8 -18.04 4.88 -13.20
C PRO A 8 -17.51 3.43 -13.17
N LEU A 9 -18.33 2.51 -13.67
CA LEU A 9 -17.97 1.11 -13.77
C LEU A 9 -16.87 0.90 -14.80
N VAL A 10 -15.93 0.03 -14.48
CA VAL A 10 -14.94 -0.55 -15.39
C VAL A 10 -15.42 -1.95 -15.70
N THR A 11 -15.49 -2.29 -16.98
CA THR A 11 -16.01 -3.59 -17.45
C THR A 11 -14.94 -4.47 -18.11
N GLU A 12 -13.81 -3.86 -18.51
CA GLU A 12 -12.71 -4.55 -19.15
C GLU A 12 -11.49 -4.56 -18.23
N PHE A 13 -10.96 -5.74 -17.97
CA PHE A 13 -9.83 -5.96 -17.07
C PHE A 13 -8.70 -6.72 -17.79
N PRO A 14 -7.45 -6.28 -17.62
CA PRO A 14 -6.29 -7.08 -18.03
C PRO A 14 -6.24 -8.40 -17.24
N SER A 15 -5.66 -9.45 -17.83
CA SER A 15 -5.49 -10.76 -17.17
C SER A 15 -4.68 -10.68 -15.87
N VAL A 16 -3.78 -9.70 -15.78
CA VAL A 16 -2.98 -9.42 -14.57
C VAL A 16 -3.74 -8.59 -13.52
N GLY A 17 -5.01 -8.25 -13.80
CA GLY A 17 -5.82 -7.39 -12.96
C GLY A 17 -5.64 -5.89 -13.27
N GLN A 18 -6.58 -5.10 -12.79
CA GLN A 18 -6.57 -3.65 -12.83
C GLN A 18 -6.32 -3.10 -11.43
N LEU A 19 -5.27 -2.27 -11.28
CA LEU A 19 -5.03 -1.57 -10.02
C LEU A 19 -6.12 -0.51 -9.80
N MET A 20 -6.78 -0.58 -8.65
CA MET A 20 -7.86 0.32 -8.25
C MET A 20 -7.66 0.85 -6.83
N GLU A 21 -8.25 1.99 -6.54
CA GLU A 21 -8.20 2.67 -5.24
C GLU A 21 -9.61 2.86 -4.67
N VAL A 22 -9.78 2.62 -3.38
CA VAL A 22 -11.03 2.88 -2.66
C VAL A 22 -11.22 4.38 -2.44
N THR A 23 -12.39 4.91 -2.84
CA THR A 23 -12.70 6.36 -2.81
C THR A 23 -13.80 6.74 -1.82
N VAL A 24 -14.33 5.77 -1.10
CA VAL A 24 -15.31 5.96 -0.02
C VAL A 24 -14.64 5.71 1.33
N PRO A 25 -15.20 6.17 2.46
CA PRO A 25 -14.59 5.95 3.77
C PRO A 25 -14.26 4.48 4.05
N PHE A 26 -15.17 3.58 3.71
CA PHE A 26 -14.95 2.14 3.68
C PHE A 26 -15.93 1.44 2.73
N THR A 27 -15.57 0.24 2.29
CA THR A 27 -16.46 -0.68 1.57
C THR A 27 -16.40 -2.06 2.21
N GLN A 28 -17.58 -2.68 2.41
CA GLN A 28 -17.71 -4.00 2.97
C GLN A 28 -17.30 -5.06 1.96
N ALA A 29 -16.58 -6.07 2.40
CA ALA A 29 -16.22 -7.21 1.58
C ALA A 29 -17.20 -8.38 1.77
N PHE A 30 -17.44 -9.12 0.70
CA PHE A 30 -18.31 -10.29 0.63
C PHE A 30 -17.56 -11.46 0.01
N ARG A 31 -17.99 -12.69 0.33
CA ARG A 31 -17.57 -13.89 -0.38
C ARG A 31 -18.79 -14.60 -0.97
N ILE A 32 -18.54 -15.40 -2.01
CA ILE A 32 -19.56 -16.25 -2.62
C ILE A 32 -19.25 -17.69 -2.20
N ARG A 33 -20.19 -18.35 -1.53
CA ARG A 33 -20.09 -19.74 -1.12
C ARG A 33 -20.35 -20.67 -2.33
N GLN A 34 -19.98 -21.95 -2.22
CA GLN A 34 -20.21 -22.97 -3.26
C GLN A 34 -21.67 -23.07 -3.73
N ASN A 35 -22.62 -22.80 -2.85
CA ASN A 35 -24.06 -22.75 -3.15
C ASN A 35 -24.51 -21.41 -3.75
N GLN A 36 -23.60 -20.59 -4.25
CA GLN A 36 -23.85 -19.24 -4.82
C GLN A 36 -24.43 -18.24 -3.82
N LYS A 37 -24.41 -18.53 -2.53
CA LYS A 37 -24.85 -17.60 -1.48
C LYS A 37 -23.77 -16.57 -1.21
N TRP A 38 -24.17 -15.30 -1.26
CA TRP A 38 -23.34 -14.18 -0.85
C TRP A 38 -23.34 -14.06 0.67
N GLU A 39 -22.17 -13.90 1.23
CA GLU A 39 -21.95 -13.79 2.66
C GLU A 39 -21.01 -12.64 2.96
N GLU A 40 -21.38 -11.80 3.90
CA GLU A 40 -20.51 -10.74 4.39
C GLU A 40 -19.29 -11.35 5.09
N LEU A 41 -18.12 -10.81 4.77
CA LEU A 41 -16.91 -11.08 5.55
C LEU A 41 -16.93 -10.13 6.75
N GLU A 42 -17.45 -10.63 7.86
CA GLU A 42 -17.63 -9.86 9.09
C GLU A 42 -16.29 -9.25 9.55
N GLY A 43 -16.31 -7.93 9.81
CA GLY A 43 -15.12 -7.19 10.20
C GLY A 43 -14.10 -6.92 9.08
N TYR A 44 -14.27 -7.48 7.87
CA TYR A 44 -13.34 -7.25 6.76
C TYR A 44 -13.84 -6.14 5.83
N ARG A 45 -13.22 -4.99 5.94
CA ARG A 45 -13.53 -3.78 5.16
C ARG A 45 -12.29 -3.25 4.47
N LEU A 46 -12.49 -2.66 3.30
CA LEU A 46 -11.46 -1.89 2.63
C LEU A 46 -11.72 -0.40 2.89
N PHE A 47 -10.66 0.33 3.16
CA PHE A 47 -10.75 1.72 3.60
C PHE A 47 -10.29 2.69 2.53
N PHE A 48 -10.69 3.94 2.66
CA PHE A 48 -10.29 5.05 1.79
C PHE A 48 -8.78 5.05 1.53
N SER A 49 -8.40 5.27 0.27
CA SER A 49 -7.03 5.27 -0.26
C SER A 49 -6.29 3.93 -0.23
N SER A 50 -6.89 2.83 0.26
CA SER A 50 -6.30 1.51 0.03
C SER A 50 -6.34 1.15 -1.46
N THR A 51 -5.34 0.40 -1.93
CA THR A 51 -5.20 0.02 -3.34
C THR A 51 -5.30 -1.49 -3.50
N HIS A 52 -5.98 -1.94 -4.55
CA HIS A 52 -6.27 -3.36 -4.76
C HIS A 52 -6.16 -3.74 -6.24
N TRP A 53 -5.70 -4.97 -6.49
CA TRP A 53 -5.77 -5.58 -7.80
C TRP A 53 -7.15 -6.22 -7.98
N VAL A 54 -7.88 -5.76 -8.98
CA VAL A 54 -9.24 -6.15 -9.32
C VAL A 54 -9.23 -6.93 -10.63
N PHE A 55 -9.96 -8.03 -10.71
CA PHE A 55 -9.85 -8.97 -11.83
C PHE A 55 -11.08 -9.01 -12.73
N GLU A 56 -12.28 -8.89 -12.17
CA GLU A 56 -13.50 -8.94 -12.97
C GLU A 56 -14.70 -8.27 -12.26
N PRO A 57 -15.71 -7.81 -13.03
CA PRO A 57 -16.99 -7.42 -12.49
C PRO A 57 -17.90 -8.64 -12.34
N ILE A 58 -18.73 -8.65 -11.32
CA ILE A 58 -19.79 -9.63 -11.14
C ILE A 58 -21.10 -8.93 -10.76
N GLN A 59 -22.21 -9.41 -11.30
CA GLN A 59 -23.53 -8.91 -10.94
C GLN A 59 -24.02 -9.60 -9.67
N ALA A 60 -24.32 -8.83 -8.64
CA ALA A 60 -24.84 -9.36 -7.40
C ALA A 60 -26.34 -9.72 -7.52
N PRO A 61 -26.92 -10.51 -6.58
CA PRO A 61 -28.33 -10.85 -6.57
C PRO A 61 -29.25 -9.62 -6.58
N LEU A 62 -30.44 -9.77 -7.16
CA LEU A 62 -31.46 -8.69 -7.17
C LEU A 62 -32.08 -8.44 -5.79
N THR A 63 -31.86 -9.34 -4.83
CA THR A 63 -32.38 -9.25 -3.46
C THR A 63 -31.52 -8.33 -2.57
N ALA A 64 -32.13 -7.84 -1.49
CA ALA A 64 -31.40 -7.09 -0.47
C ALA A 64 -30.24 -7.91 0.14
N PRO A 65 -29.12 -7.28 0.50
CA PRO A 65 -28.82 -5.84 0.42
C PRO A 65 -28.17 -5.41 -0.91
N PHE A 66 -28.11 -6.29 -1.90
CA PHE A 66 -27.29 -6.12 -3.12
C PHE A 66 -28.02 -5.41 -4.26
N TYR A 67 -29.33 -5.65 -4.40
CA TYR A 67 -30.23 -5.01 -5.41
C TYR A 67 -29.68 -5.03 -6.85
N GLY A 68 -28.98 -6.09 -7.25
CA GLY A 68 -28.42 -6.21 -8.59
C GLY A 68 -27.24 -5.29 -8.90
N GLU A 69 -26.60 -4.72 -7.89
CA GLU A 69 -25.43 -3.86 -8.10
C GLU A 69 -24.21 -4.66 -8.59
N THR A 70 -23.28 -3.98 -9.25
CA THR A 70 -22.03 -4.59 -9.70
C THR A 70 -21.00 -4.57 -8.58
N TYR A 71 -20.34 -5.70 -8.40
CA TYR A 71 -19.21 -5.89 -7.49
C TYR A 71 -17.95 -6.24 -8.27
N TYR A 72 -16.80 -5.96 -7.71
CA TYR A 72 -15.50 -6.34 -8.25
C TYR A 72 -14.89 -7.45 -7.43
N ARG A 73 -14.31 -8.45 -8.13
CA ARG A 73 -13.51 -9.50 -7.51
C ARG A 73 -12.11 -8.98 -7.19
N ILE A 74 -11.66 -9.23 -5.98
CA ILE A 74 -10.29 -9.01 -5.51
C ILE A 74 -9.75 -10.35 -5.04
N ASP A 75 -8.57 -10.73 -5.54
CA ASP A 75 -7.89 -11.94 -5.13
C ASP A 75 -6.79 -11.59 -4.13
N ASN A 76 -6.87 -12.21 -2.95
CA ASN A 76 -5.81 -12.15 -1.96
C ASN A 76 -4.97 -13.41 -2.06
N GLY A 77 -3.85 -13.32 -2.77
CA GLY A 77 -2.96 -14.47 -2.99
C GLY A 77 -2.35 -15.04 -1.70
N LEU A 78 -2.22 -14.24 -0.65
CA LEU A 78 -1.69 -14.68 0.65
C LEU A 78 -2.68 -15.62 1.36
N LEU A 79 -3.97 -15.38 1.18
CA LEU A 79 -5.05 -16.13 1.84
C LEU A 79 -5.69 -17.16 0.91
N ASN A 80 -5.26 -17.22 -0.35
CA ASN A 80 -5.92 -18.01 -1.41
C ASN A 80 -7.44 -17.78 -1.42
N LEU A 81 -7.87 -16.55 -1.27
CA LEU A 81 -9.25 -16.14 -1.12
C LEU A 81 -9.62 -15.04 -2.11
N SER A 82 -10.72 -15.25 -2.82
CA SER A 82 -11.40 -14.20 -3.58
C SER A 82 -12.52 -13.59 -2.75
N TYR A 83 -12.59 -12.27 -2.75
CA TYR A 83 -13.68 -11.52 -2.14
C TYR A 83 -14.17 -10.42 -3.07
N TYR A 84 -15.34 -9.89 -2.76
CA TYR A 84 -16.09 -9.00 -3.63
C TYR A 84 -16.45 -7.71 -2.89
N VAL A 85 -16.26 -6.58 -3.54
CA VAL A 85 -16.61 -5.25 -3.02
C VAL A 85 -17.40 -4.47 -4.07
N LYS A 86 -18.23 -3.52 -3.62
CA LYS A 86 -19.07 -2.72 -4.49
C LYS A 86 -18.22 -1.94 -5.50
N ALA A 87 -18.49 -2.15 -6.80
CA ALA A 87 -17.68 -1.63 -7.88
C ALA A 87 -17.60 -0.09 -7.90
N SER A 88 -18.73 0.59 -7.65
CA SER A 88 -18.79 2.06 -7.63
C SER A 88 -17.95 2.71 -6.50
N HIS A 89 -17.47 1.92 -5.53
CA HIS A 89 -16.62 2.40 -4.44
C HIS A 89 -15.12 2.48 -4.81
N LEU A 90 -14.74 1.92 -5.97
CA LEU A 90 -13.35 1.90 -6.43
C LEU A 90 -13.20 2.72 -7.73
N ARG A 91 -12.10 3.43 -7.84
CA ARG A 91 -11.70 4.09 -9.08
C ARG A 91 -10.50 3.38 -9.71
N LYS A 92 -10.46 3.34 -11.00
CA LYS A 92 -9.28 2.90 -11.76
C LYS A 92 -8.12 3.87 -11.51
N ILE A 93 -6.95 3.34 -11.16
CA ILE A 93 -5.69 4.08 -11.20
C ILE A 93 -5.21 4.07 -12.64
N LYS A 94 -5.06 5.26 -13.22
CA LYS A 94 -4.67 5.43 -14.61
C LYS A 94 -3.16 5.20 -14.78
N PRO A 95 -2.69 4.72 -15.95
CA PRO A 95 -1.25 4.56 -16.20
C PRO A 95 -0.43 5.83 -15.97
N GLU A 96 -0.98 7.00 -16.29
CA GLU A 96 -0.33 8.30 -16.10
C GLU A 96 -0.05 8.61 -14.63
N GLU A 97 -0.85 8.05 -13.72
CA GLU A 97 -0.65 8.17 -12.27
C GLU A 97 0.53 7.31 -11.75
N LEU A 98 1.07 6.42 -12.58
CA LEU A 98 2.19 5.54 -12.27
C LEU A 98 3.48 5.94 -12.99
N THR A 99 3.43 6.96 -13.86
CA THR A 99 4.63 7.44 -14.58
C THR A 99 5.71 7.86 -13.58
N PRO A 100 6.98 7.51 -13.82
CA PRO A 100 8.09 7.94 -12.98
C PRO A 100 8.16 9.46 -12.86
N ILE A 101 8.69 9.94 -11.75
CA ILE A 101 8.99 11.36 -11.51
C ILE A 101 10.49 11.53 -11.69
N ASN A 102 10.89 12.54 -12.49
CA ASN A 102 12.29 12.85 -12.85
C ASN A 102 13.05 11.59 -13.28
N PRO A 103 12.56 10.85 -14.31
CA PRO A 103 13.18 9.60 -14.75
C PRO A 103 14.58 9.81 -15.37
N GLU A 104 14.88 11.05 -15.79
CA GLU A 104 16.17 11.48 -16.34
C GLU A 104 17.27 11.58 -15.28
N VAL A 105 16.92 11.73 -14.01
CA VAL A 105 17.89 11.77 -12.91
C VAL A 105 18.36 10.35 -12.61
N ALA A 106 19.67 10.13 -12.71
CA ALA A 106 20.24 8.81 -12.45
C ALA A 106 19.95 8.35 -11.02
N PRO A 107 19.65 7.06 -10.81
CA PRO A 107 19.38 6.53 -9.47
C PRO A 107 20.49 6.79 -8.43
N ALA A 108 21.73 6.87 -8.88
CA ALA A 108 22.89 7.18 -8.02
C ALA A 108 22.84 8.61 -7.47
N ASP A 109 22.18 9.53 -8.18
CA ASP A 109 22.02 10.94 -7.81
C ASP A 109 20.74 11.17 -6.98
N LYS A 110 19.96 10.12 -6.73
CA LYS A 110 18.78 10.13 -5.86
C LYS A 110 19.08 9.44 -4.53
N HIS A 111 18.73 10.08 -3.42
CA HIS A 111 18.75 9.42 -2.12
C HIS A 111 17.61 9.90 -1.20
N ILE A 112 17.30 9.06 -0.23
CA ILE A 112 16.30 9.31 0.80
C ILE A 112 17.02 9.40 2.15
N GLU A 113 16.68 10.39 2.94
CA GLU A 113 17.06 10.47 4.35
C GLU A 113 15.81 10.33 5.24
N ILE A 114 15.90 9.49 6.26
CA ILE A 114 14.84 9.25 7.22
C ILE A 114 15.35 9.63 8.61
N SER A 115 14.81 10.70 9.16
CA SER A 115 15.11 11.12 10.52
C SER A 115 14.08 10.54 11.49
N ILE A 116 14.53 9.63 12.38
CA ILE A 116 13.65 9.06 13.42
C ILE A 116 13.29 10.14 14.45
N ASP A 117 14.21 11.01 14.80
CA ASP A 117 13.98 12.05 15.80
C ASP A 117 13.00 13.13 15.30
N GLN A 118 13.12 13.51 14.02
CA GLN A 118 12.26 14.51 13.40
C GLN A 118 10.98 13.95 12.80
N GLN A 119 10.85 12.62 12.75
CA GLN A 119 9.74 11.91 12.10
C GLN A 119 9.52 12.43 10.67
N SER A 120 10.61 12.51 9.90
CA SER A 120 10.60 13.04 8.54
C SER A 120 11.30 12.12 7.54
N VAL A 121 10.84 12.19 6.29
CA VAL A 121 11.49 11.62 5.11
C VAL A 121 11.83 12.76 4.16
N ARG A 122 13.09 12.84 3.76
CA ARG A 122 13.59 13.82 2.81
C ARG A 122 14.11 13.15 1.56
N ALA A 123 13.75 13.69 0.41
CA ALA A 123 14.21 13.22 -0.90
C ALA A 123 15.19 14.22 -1.50
N PHE A 124 16.30 13.72 -2.05
CA PHE A 124 17.38 14.51 -2.62
C PHE A 124 17.67 14.10 -4.05
N GLU A 125 17.97 15.09 -4.90
CA GLU A 125 18.54 14.92 -6.23
C GLU A 125 19.82 15.74 -6.33
N TYR A 126 20.91 15.15 -6.81
CA TYR A 126 22.23 15.81 -6.93
C TYR A 126 22.72 16.48 -5.62
N GLY A 127 22.32 15.95 -4.47
CA GLY A 127 22.62 16.49 -3.15
C GLY A 127 21.69 17.61 -2.68
N GLU A 128 20.78 18.09 -3.50
CA GLU A 128 19.79 19.11 -3.16
C GLU A 128 18.49 18.48 -2.67
N MET A 129 17.96 18.99 -1.55
CA MET A 129 16.67 18.52 -1.00
C MET A 129 15.51 19.04 -1.87
N ILE A 130 14.76 18.11 -2.47
CA ILE A 130 13.63 18.44 -3.33
C ILE A 130 12.26 18.25 -2.66
N ARG A 131 12.19 17.42 -1.60
CA ARG A 131 10.96 17.17 -0.82
C ARG A 131 11.29 16.86 0.63
N ASP A 132 10.38 17.27 1.50
CA ASP A 132 10.37 16.93 2.94
C ASP A 132 8.95 16.52 3.35
N PHE A 133 8.81 15.38 4.05
CA PHE A 133 7.53 14.78 4.41
C PHE A 133 7.50 14.44 5.90
N TYR A 134 6.39 14.73 6.57
CA TYR A 134 6.12 14.19 7.90
C TYR A 134 5.67 12.74 7.81
N VAL A 135 6.27 11.88 8.64
CA VAL A 135 6.03 10.44 8.65
C VAL A 135 5.80 9.92 10.06
N SER A 136 5.55 8.61 10.17
CA SER A 136 5.59 7.91 11.46
C SER A 136 6.51 6.70 11.33
N THR A 137 7.56 6.68 12.15
CA THR A 137 8.51 5.57 12.26
C THR A 137 8.07 4.54 13.29
N GLY A 138 8.87 3.49 13.49
CA GLY A 138 8.58 2.39 14.38
C GLY A 138 8.65 2.75 15.86
N ILE A 139 7.73 2.21 16.64
CA ILE A 139 7.71 2.32 18.10
C ILE A 139 8.81 1.40 18.67
N ILE A 140 9.67 1.93 19.51
CA ILE A 140 10.62 1.11 20.29
C ILE A 140 9.82 0.34 21.34
N SER A 141 9.71 -0.98 21.19
CA SER A 141 9.04 -1.84 22.16
C SER A 141 10.06 -2.65 22.94
N GLU A 142 9.98 -2.60 24.26
CA GLU A 142 10.77 -3.45 25.17
C GLU A 142 10.35 -4.94 25.10
N ARG A 143 9.15 -5.22 24.58
CA ARG A 143 8.66 -6.58 24.37
C ARG A 143 9.17 -7.13 23.04
N SER A 144 10.41 -7.55 22.99
CA SER A 144 10.93 -8.28 21.83
C SER A 144 10.52 -9.77 21.92
N ASN A 145 9.54 -10.17 21.11
CA ASN A 145 9.39 -11.58 20.79
C ASN A 145 10.52 -11.94 19.81
N PRO A 146 11.45 -12.86 20.17
CA PRO A 146 12.60 -13.18 19.33
C PRO A 146 12.21 -13.77 17.96
N ASN A 147 10.96 -14.21 17.80
CA ASN A 147 10.43 -14.74 16.55
C ASN A 147 9.75 -13.66 15.68
N LEU A 148 9.66 -12.41 16.14
CA LEU A 148 9.09 -11.29 15.40
C LEU A 148 10.19 -10.28 15.06
N LEU A 149 9.98 -9.55 13.96
CA LEU A 149 10.85 -8.43 13.61
C LEU A 149 10.80 -7.35 14.70
N PRO A 150 11.93 -6.67 14.99
CA PRO A 150 11.93 -5.50 15.85
C PRO A 150 10.91 -4.46 15.38
N THR A 151 10.24 -3.83 16.33
CA THR A 151 9.26 -2.76 16.02
C THR A 151 9.92 -1.40 15.80
N ALA A 152 11.19 -1.24 16.17
CA ALA A 152 11.97 -0.06 15.85
C ALA A 152 12.34 -0.04 14.36
N THR A 153 12.31 1.14 13.75
CA THR A 153 12.86 1.33 12.39
C THR A 153 14.38 1.11 12.42
N PRO A 154 14.94 0.25 11.55
CA PRO A 154 16.37 -0.04 11.55
C PRO A 154 17.17 1.17 11.05
N LYS A 155 18.12 1.63 11.86
CA LYS A 155 19.07 2.69 11.47
C LYS A 155 20.14 2.17 10.51
N GLY A 156 20.81 3.08 9.81
CA GLY A 156 21.93 2.81 8.93
C GLY A 156 21.63 2.98 7.45
N ASP A 157 22.52 2.44 6.62
CA ASP A 157 22.47 2.53 5.18
C ASP A 157 21.64 1.39 4.58
N HIS A 158 20.67 1.76 3.78
CA HIS A 158 19.76 0.87 3.07
C HIS A 158 19.64 1.30 1.60
N LYS A 159 18.87 0.52 0.82
CA LYS A 159 18.52 0.84 -0.57
C LYS A 159 17.09 0.40 -0.84
N ILE A 160 16.38 1.07 -1.75
CA ILE A 160 15.10 0.58 -2.23
C ILE A 160 15.33 -0.72 -3.00
N ILE A 161 14.81 -1.83 -2.49
CA ILE A 161 15.04 -3.18 -3.05
C ILE A 161 13.86 -3.68 -3.89
N SER A 162 12.65 -3.24 -3.58
CA SER A 162 11.46 -3.61 -4.34
C SER A 162 10.32 -2.62 -4.13
N LYS A 163 9.39 -2.55 -5.10
CA LYS A 163 8.21 -1.69 -5.03
C LYS A 163 6.95 -2.44 -5.42
N ARG A 164 5.87 -2.20 -4.68
CA ARG A 164 4.55 -2.76 -4.97
C ARG A 164 3.47 -1.69 -4.77
N PRO A 165 2.56 -1.48 -5.74
CA PRO A 165 1.54 -0.44 -5.62
C PRO A 165 0.42 -0.82 -4.65
N SER A 166 0.34 -2.09 -4.26
CA SER A 166 -0.67 -2.65 -3.35
C SER A 166 -0.10 -3.88 -2.67
N VAL A 167 -0.18 -3.95 -1.35
CA VAL A 167 0.25 -5.11 -0.57
C VAL A 167 -0.76 -5.39 0.54
N HIS A 168 -1.09 -6.65 0.75
CA HIS A 168 -1.71 -7.07 2.01
C HIS A 168 -0.61 -7.25 3.05
N MET A 169 -0.65 -6.48 4.13
CA MET A 169 0.28 -6.60 5.26
C MET A 169 -0.43 -7.24 6.46
N GLY A 170 0.27 -8.08 7.21
CA GLY A 170 -0.23 -8.72 8.41
C GLY A 170 -0.16 -10.23 8.40
N ASP A 171 -0.81 -10.86 9.36
CA ASP A 171 -0.78 -12.31 9.61
C ASP A 171 -1.70 -13.13 8.68
N GLY A 172 -2.31 -12.49 7.70
CA GLY A 172 -3.23 -13.13 6.77
C GLY A 172 -4.64 -13.33 7.32
N SER A 173 -4.97 -12.80 8.50
CA SER A 173 -6.34 -12.85 9.00
C SER A 173 -7.26 -12.00 8.13
N LEU A 174 -8.51 -12.48 7.92
CA LEU A 174 -9.55 -11.76 7.17
C LEU A 174 -10.17 -10.61 7.98
N ILE A 175 -9.73 -10.40 9.19
CA ILE A 175 -10.23 -9.35 10.07
C ILE A 175 -9.31 -8.16 9.88
N ALA A 176 -9.84 -7.07 9.34
CA ALA A 176 -9.17 -5.77 9.33
C ALA A 176 -9.11 -5.22 10.75
N ASP A 177 -8.30 -5.83 11.58
CA ASP A 177 -8.08 -5.48 12.96
C ASP A 177 -6.64 -4.98 13.11
N VAL A 178 -6.48 -3.73 13.50
CA VAL A 178 -5.17 -3.11 13.72
C VAL A 178 -4.39 -3.88 14.79
N ASP A 179 -5.09 -4.46 15.75
CA ASP A 179 -4.51 -5.28 16.82
C ASP A 179 -4.10 -6.67 16.32
N LYS A 180 -4.78 -7.20 15.29
CA LYS A 180 -4.47 -8.48 14.64
C LYS A 180 -3.62 -8.37 13.39
N PHE A 181 -3.22 -7.16 13.02
CA PHE A 181 -2.29 -6.94 11.91
C PHE A 181 -2.75 -7.41 10.52
N ALA A 182 -4.01 -7.27 10.19
CA ALA A 182 -4.47 -7.45 8.81
C ALA A 182 -4.76 -6.08 8.16
N LEU A 183 -3.86 -5.63 7.31
CA LEU A 183 -3.98 -4.36 6.59
C LEU A 183 -4.11 -4.64 5.08
N PRO A 184 -5.34 -4.83 4.58
CA PRO A 184 -5.56 -5.10 3.16
C PRO A 184 -5.28 -3.87 2.31
N GLY A 185 -4.52 -4.07 1.23
CA GLY A 185 -4.33 -3.04 0.21
C GLY A 185 -3.51 -1.84 0.69
N VAL A 186 -2.45 -2.07 1.48
CA VAL A 186 -1.48 -1.03 1.84
C VAL A 186 -0.89 -0.44 0.56
N PRO A 187 -1.06 0.88 0.31
CA PRO A 187 -0.71 1.47 -0.96
C PRO A 187 0.76 1.90 -1.03
N TRP A 188 1.31 1.87 -2.24
CA TRP A 188 2.58 2.51 -2.61
C TRP A 188 3.78 2.06 -1.79
N VAL A 189 3.95 0.76 -1.64
CA VAL A 189 4.99 0.15 -0.80
C VAL A 189 6.34 0.16 -1.52
N SER A 190 7.35 0.75 -0.89
CA SER A 190 8.75 0.79 -1.32
C SER A 190 9.62 0.15 -0.25
N TYR A 191 9.99 -1.11 -0.44
CA TYR A 191 10.81 -1.87 0.51
C TYR A 191 12.25 -1.40 0.47
N PHE A 192 12.85 -1.15 1.63
CA PHE A 192 14.27 -0.79 1.77
C PHE A 192 15.09 -1.82 2.58
N SER A 193 14.47 -2.89 3.03
CA SER A 193 15.13 -3.98 3.74
C SER A 193 14.58 -5.34 3.31
N THR A 194 15.43 -6.34 3.22
CA THR A 194 15.05 -7.75 2.98
C THR A 194 14.22 -8.34 4.11
N SER A 195 14.27 -7.76 5.31
CA SER A 195 13.43 -8.11 6.45
C SER A 195 11.99 -7.57 6.35
N GLY A 196 11.64 -6.86 5.27
CA GLY A 196 10.28 -6.39 5.03
C GLY A 196 9.98 -4.97 5.50
N TYR A 197 10.96 -4.20 5.99
CA TYR A 197 10.74 -2.79 6.29
C TYR A 197 10.58 -1.98 5.00
N ALA A 198 9.58 -1.10 5.00
CA ALA A 198 9.19 -0.34 3.82
C ALA A 198 8.72 1.08 4.16
N ILE A 199 8.80 1.96 3.18
CA ILE A 199 8.05 3.22 3.12
C ILE A 199 6.73 2.91 2.42
N HIS A 200 5.59 3.31 3.01
CA HIS A 200 4.28 3.04 2.41
C HIS A 200 3.19 4.01 2.83
N GLY A 201 2.12 4.08 2.06
CA GLY A 201 0.93 4.84 2.40
C GLY A 201 0.16 4.21 3.55
N THR A 202 -0.46 5.08 4.37
CA THR A 202 -1.17 4.68 5.58
C THR A 202 -2.57 5.27 5.55
N TYR A 203 -3.60 4.43 5.65
CA TYR A 203 -5.00 4.83 5.65
C TYR A 203 -5.67 4.69 7.03
N TRP A 204 -5.00 4.07 8.01
CA TRP A 204 -5.57 3.74 9.33
C TRP A 204 -5.24 4.77 10.42
N HIS A 205 -4.36 5.72 10.17
CA HIS A 205 -4.11 6.85 11.08
C HIS A 205 -3.67 8.11 10.33
N ASN A 206 -3.73 9.24 11.02
CA ASN A 206 -3.31 10.56 10.51
C ASN A 206 -2.31 11.25 11.46
N ASN A 207 -1.68 10.47 12.35
CA ASN A 207 -0.82 10.99 13.42
C ASN A 207 0.66 11.06 12.98
N PHE A 208 0.90 11.65 11.81
CA PHE A 208 2.26 11.84 11.29
C PHE A 208 3.03 12.87 12.14
N GLY A 209 4.34 12.67 12.28
CA GLY A 209 5.19 13.41 13.21
C GLY A 209 5.40 12.70 14.55
N HIS A 210 4.77 11.54 14.76
CA HIS A 210 4.91 10.71 15.95
C HIS A 210 5.18 9.25 15.58
N VAL A 211 5.88 8.53 16.45
CA VAL A 211 6.11 7.10 16.26
C VAL A 211 4.79 6.32 16.37
N MET A 212 4.45 5.53 15.35
CA MET A 212 3.16 4.82 15.26
C MET A 212 3.26 3.43 14.63
N SER A 213 4.37 3.12 13.95
CA SER A 213 4.49 1.88 13.17
C SER A 213 5.17 0.76 13.95
N ARG A 214 5.28 -0.40 13.30
CA ARG A 214 6.10 -1.54 13.77
C ARG A 214 7.32 -1.71 12.88
N GLY A 215 8.03 -0.59 12.65
CA GLY A 215 9.30 -0.54 11.94
C GLY A 215 9.25 0.03 10.52
N CYS A 216 8.13 -0.07 9.82
CA CYS A 216 7.92 0.61 8.55
C CYS A 216 7.83 2.13 8.71
N ILE A 217 7.93 2.84 7.60
CA ILE A 217 7.74 4.29 7.54
C ILE A 217 6.32 4.56 7.01
N ASN A 218 5.44 4.96 7.90
CA ASN A 218 4.06 5.32 7.57
C ASN A 218 4.00 6.74 7.01
N MET A 219 3.45 6.90 5.82
CA MET A 219 3.27 8.18 5.13
C MET A 219 1.80 8.42 4.77
N ARG A 220 1.44 9.66 4.48
CA ARG A 220 0.19 9.92 3.74
C ARG A 220 0.24 9.17 2.41
N SER A 221 -0.89 8.61 1.97
CA SER A 221 -0.92 7.80 0.74
C SER A 221 -0.43 8.56 -0.49
N GLU A 222 -0.72 9.85 -0.59
CA GLU A 222 -0.26 10.72 -1.67
C GLU A 222 1.26 10.94 -1.66
N ASP A 223 1.86 11.11 -0.48
CA ASP A 223 3.30 11.28 -0.28
C ASP A 223 4.05 9.96 -0.58
N ALA A 224 3.52 8.84 -0.10
CA ALA A 224 4.06 7.52 -0.43
C ALA A 224 3.97 7.22 -1.94
N LYS A 225 2.87 7.64 -2.60
CA LYS A 225 2.73 7.55 -4.06
C LYS A 225 3.80 8.36 -4.78
N TRP A 226 4.14 9.55 -4.25
CA TRP A 226 5.21 10.36 -4.81
C TRP A 226 6.55 9.65 -4.68
N ILE A 227 6.93 9.14 -3.51
CA ILE A 227 8.16 8.35 -3.28
C ILE A 227 8.19 7.13 -4.21
N TYR A 228 7.09 6.38 -4.28
CA TYR A 228 6.95 5.19 -5.13
C TYR A 228 7.24 5.48 -6.59
N ARG A 229 6.77 6.60 -7.12
CA ARG A 229 6.99 7.02 -8.51
C ARG A 229 8.39 7.59 -8.73
N TRP A 230 8.96 8.24 -7.72
CA TRP A 230 10.22 8.96 -7.81
C TRP A 230 11.44 8.05 -7.61
N CYS A 231 11.40 7.10 -6.67
CA CYS A 231 12.53 6.20 -6.47
C CYS A 231 12.66 5.20 -7.62
N SER A 232 13.89 4.75 -7.86
CA SER A 232 14.27 3.99 -9.04
C SER A 232 13.42 2.78 -9.34
N PRO A 233 13.15 2.51 -10.62
CA PRO A 233 12.55 1.27 -11.09
C PRO A 233 13.47 0.08 -10.81
N TYR A 234 12.94 -1.13 -10.99
CA TYR A 234 13.72 -2.37 -10.83
C TYR A 234 14.88 -2.43 -11.82
N PRO A 235 16.07 -2.80 -11.37
CA PRO A 235 17.15 -3.18 -12.27
C PRO A 235 16.77 -4.46 -13.02
N GLN A 236 17.26 -4.60 -14.25
CA GLN A 236 16.99 -5.77 -15.09
C GLN A 236 18.06 -6.86 -14.96
N THR A 237 19.23 -6.55 -14.40
CA THR A 237 20.35 -7.48 -14.20
C THR A 237 20.95 -7.34 -12.79
N GLU A 238 21.70 -8.37 -12.34
CA GLU A 238 22.33 -8.38 -11.00
C GLU A 238 23.41 -7.28 -10.84
N ASP A 239 24.13 -6.93 -11.90
CA ASP A 239 25.13 -5.85 -11.88
C ASP A 239 24.46 -4.47 -11.81
N GLU A 240 23.31 -4.29 -12.45
CA GLU A 240 22.47 -3.10 -12.33
C GLU A 240 21.84 -3.01 -10.93
N LEU A 241 21.64 -4.15 -10.25
CA LEU A 241 21.08 -4.23 -8.90
C LEU A 241 21.83 -3.38 -7.86
N ASN A 242 23.15 -3.29 -7.99
CA ASN A 242 23.98 -2.54 -7.03
C ASN A 242 24.18 -1.06 -7.42
N ALA A 243 24.14 -0.75 -8.70
CA ALA A 243 24.41 0.60 -9.23
C ALA A 243 23.16 1.50 -9.29
N TYR A 244 21.96 0.93 -9.41
CA TYR A 244 20.74 1.65 -9.80
C TYR A 244 19.63 1.70 -8.74
N ARG A 245 19.96 1.50 -7.46
CA ARG A 245 18.98 1.59 -6.37
C ARG A 245 19.08 2.91 -5.65
N THR A 246 17.94 3.59 -5.46
CA THR A 246 17.88 4.78 -4.61
C THR A 246 18.34 4.43 -3.19
N LYS A 247 19.38 5.12 -2.71
CA LYS A 247 19.91 4.97 -1.35
C LYS A 247 18.93 5.48 -0.32
N VAL A 248 18.92 4.86 0.85
CA VAL A 248 18.10 5.25 2.00
C VAL A 248 19.00 5.27 3.24
N LEU A 249 19.16 6.42 3.85
CA LEU A 249 19.85 6.59 5.13
C LEU A 249 18.82 6.78 6.24
N VAL A 250 18.88 5.96 7.30
CA VAL A 250 18.03 6.07 8.49
C VAL A 250 18.88 6.43 9.71
N TYR A 251 18.56 7.53 10.38
CA TYR A 251 19.33 8.04 11.54
C TYR A 251 18.44 8.59 12.68
#